data_04ae61d006a25d543a155ff43e454d61
#
_entry.id   04ae61d006a25d543a155ff43e454d61
#
_cell.length_a   1.000
_cell.length_b   1.000
_cell.length_c   1.000
_cell.angle_alpha   90.00
_cell.angle_beta   90.00
_cell.angle_gamma   90.00
#
_symmetry.space_group_name_H-M   'P 1'
#
loop_
_entity.id
_entity.type
_entity.pdbx_description
1 polymer ?
#
loop_
_entity_poly.entity_id
_entity_poly.type
_entity_poly.pdbx_seq_one_letter_code
_entity_poly.pdbx_strand_id
1 'polypeptide(L)'
;EVVQYYLNRYHQAMDALNVLPPSIEPHASGHIIEQIELVKKILDNGYAYESQGSVYFDVEKYNKDHKYGILSGRNIEDMLNTTRALDGQDEKHNAIDFALWKCAQPEHIMRWPSPWSDGFPGWHCECTAMGKKYLGEHFDIHGGGMDLIFPHHECEIAQAVASQGDDMVHYWMHNNMITINGQKMGKSLGNFITLEQFFTGDHPSLQQAYSAMTIRFFILQAHYRSTVDFSNEALQAAEKGLSRLMEAYGHLMKLQPSATSTVDTKGLREKCFEAMNDDLNSPIVISHLFDATRAINSVKDGKATLSEEDLKELQEVFHLFLSLIHISEPTRP
;
A
#
# COMPACT_ATOMS: atom_id res chain seq x y z
N GLU A 1 19.87 2.80 16.77
CA GLU A 1 18.90 3.54 17.63
C GLU A 1 17.87 4.28 16.78
N VAL A 2 18.26 5.10 15.77
CA VAL A 2 17.33 5.91 14.94
C VAL A 2 16.32 5.03 14.21
N VAL A 3 16.77 3.97 13.53
CA VAL A 3 15.89 3.05 12.77
C VAL A 3 14.85 2.41 13.70
N GLN A 4 15.29 1.90 14.86
CA GLN A 4 14.39 1.26 15.82
C GLN A 4 13.37 2.24 16.40
N TYR A 5 13.77 3.48 16.64
CA TYR A 5 12.85 4.52 17.12
C TYR A 5 11.70 4.75 16.12
N TYR A 6 12.02 4.94 14.83
CA TYR A 6 10.99 5.19 13.82
C TYR A 6 10.16 3.94 13.48
N LEU A 7 10.77 2.76 13.54
CA LEU A 7 10.05 1.50 13.37
C LEU A 7 8.98 1.30 14.47
N ASN A 8 9.34 1.56 15.72
CA ASN A 8 8.38 1.49 16.84
C ASN A 8 7.21 2.48 16.63
N ARG A 9 7.49 3.71 16.17
CA ARG A 9 6.42 4.68 15.89
C ARG A 9 5.53 4.27 14.72
N TYR A 10 6.10 3.64 13.71
CA TYR A 10 5.33 3.05 12.61
C TYR A 10 4.38 1.98 13.13
N HIS A 11 4.86 1.03 13.91
CA HIS A 11 4.02 -0.02 14.50
C HIS A 11 2.91 0.57 15.38
N GLN A 12 3.23 1.53 16.25
CA GLN A 12 2.22 2.21 17.08
C GLN A 12 1.12 2.89 16.23
N ALA A 13 1.49 3.51 15.12
CA ALA A 13 0.52 4.13 14.21
C ALA A 13 -0.34 3.09 13.49
N MET A 14 0.26 1.97 13.06
CA MET A 14 -0.49 0.86 12.43
C MET A 14 -1.42 0.16 13.41
N ASP A 15 -0.98 -0.06 14.64
CA ASP A 15 -1.81 -0.60 15.73
C ASP A 15 -2.99 0.32 16.02
N ALA A 16 -2.75 1.63 16.12
CA ALA A 16 -3.83 2.61 16.34
C ALA A 16 -4.88 2.60 15.20
N LEU A 17 -4.44 2.38 13.95
CA LEU A 17 -5.31 2.20 12.79
C LEU A 17 -5.93 0.79 12.71
N ASN A 18 -5.62 -0.11 13.65
CA ASN A 18 -6.03 -1.52 13.65
C ASN A 18 -5.66 -2.25 12.35
N VAL A 19 -4.49 -1.98 11.80
CA VAL A 19 -3.94 -2.72 10.67
C VAL A 19 -3.36 -4.02 11.21
N LEU A 20 -3.75 -5.15 10.61
CA LEU A 20 -3.19 -6.44 10.98
C LEU A 20 -1.69 -6.47 10.65
N PRO A 21 -0.84 -6.94 11.57
CA PRO A 21 0.58 -7.05 11.28
C PRO A 21 0.82 -8.05 10.14
N PRO A 22 1.83 -7.81 9.28
CA PRO A 22 2.21 -8.78 8.26
C PRO A 22 2.76 -10.06 8.92
N SER A 23 2.75 -11.18 8.20
CA SER A 23 3.31 -12.44 8.68
C SER A 23 4.82 -12.35 8.94
N ILE A 24 5.52 -11.52 8.16
CA ILE A 24 6.95 -11.23 8.31
C ILE A 24 7.24 -9.77 7.94
N GLU A 25 8.23 -9.19 8.60
CA GLU A 25 8.80 -7.87 8.28
C GLU A 25 10.31 -8.01 8.08
N PRO A 26 10.78 -8.42 6.89
CA PRO A 26 12.20 -8.64 6.64
C PRO A 26 12.95 -7.30 6.57
N HIS A 27 14.14 -7.27 7.19
CA HIS A 27 15.03 -6.12 7.15
C HIS A 27 16.04 -6.27 6.02
N ALA A 28 16.16 -5.29 5.12
CA ALA A 28 17.10 -5.30 4.01
C ALA A 28 18.55 -5.51 4.47
N SER A 29 18.96 -4.88 5.58
CA SER A 29 20.30 -5.04 6.17
C SER A 29 20.57 -6.45 6.72
N GLY A 30 19.55 -7.24 6.97
CA GLY A 30 19.67 -8.65 7.35
C GLY A 30 19.74 -9.61 6.15
N HIS A 31 19.64 -9.10 4.91
CA HIS A 31 19.56 -9.89 3.69
C HIS A 31 20.62 -9.53 2.65
N ILE A 32 21.77 -9.05 3.11
CA ILE A 32 22.88 -8.62 2.23
C ILE A 32 23.41 -9.79 1.39
N ILE A 33 23.47 -11.00 1.94
CA ILE A 33 23.95 -12.19 1.23
C ILE A 33 23.02 -12.49 0.07
N GLU A 34 21.73 -12.49 0.26
CA GLU A 34 20.72 -12.76 -0.78
C GLU A 34 20.77 -11.71 -1.89
N GLN A 35 20.99 -10.44 -1.53
CA GLN A 35 21.14 -9.36 -2.49
C GLN A 35 22.43 -9.51 -3.31
N ILE A 36 23.56 -9.86 -2.69
CA ILE A 36 24.82 -10.16 -3.41
C ILE A 36 24.62 -11.34 -4.38
N GLU A 37 23.94 -12.41 -3.94
CA GLU A 37 23.67 -13.55 -4.82
C GLU A 37 22.74 -13.20 -5.99
N LEU A 38 21.75 -12.31 -5.78
CA LEU A 38 20.93 -11.78 -6.86
C LEU A 38 21.79 -11.02 -7.88
N VAL A 39 22.66 -10.12 -7.42
CA VAL A 39 23.53 -9.32 -8.29
C VAL A 39 24.50 -10.21 -9.08
N LYS A 40 25.07 -11.25 -8.46
CA LYS A 40 25.91 -12.23 -9.16
C LYS A 40 25.16 -12.92 -10.29
N LYS A 41 23.93 -13.38 -10.06
CA LYS A 41 23.11 -14.01 -11.09
C LYS A 41 22.84 -13.09 -12.27
N ILE A 42 22.54 -11.81 -12.02
CA ILE A 42 22.31 -10.81 -13.07
C ILE A 42 23.61 -10.57 -13.87
N LEU A 43 24.77 -10.51 -13.19
CA LEU A 43 26.08 -10.43 -13.83
C LEU A 43 26.39 -11.65 -14.71
N ASP A 44 26.20 -12.87 -14.16
CA ASP A 44 26.46 -14.12 -14.85
C ASP A 44 25.58 -14.29 -16.09
N ASN A 45 24.34 -13.80 -16.04
CA ASN A 45 23.42 -13.75 -17.18
C ASN A 45 23.73 -12.61 -18.16
N GLY A 46 24.69 -11.75 -17.80
CA GLY A 46 25.23 -10.71 -18.67
C GLY A 46 24.39 -9.44 -18.77
N TYR A 47 23.47 -9.18 -17.85
CA TYR A 47 22.66 -7.96 -17.79
C TYR A 47 23.17 -6.90 -16.80
N ALA A 48 24.38 -7.10 -16.29
CA ALA A 48 25.05 -6.12 -15.44
C ALA A 48 26.54 -6.05 -15.76
N TYR A 49 27.20 -5.00 -15.28
CA TYR A 49 28.63 -4.78 -15.43
C TYR A 49 29.22 -4.13 -14.18
N GLU A 50 30.51 -4.35 -13.96
CA GLU A 50 31.27 -3.71 -12.89
C GLU A 50 31.90 -2.41 -13.39
N SER A 51 31.88 -1.38 -12.56
CA SER A 51 32.54 -0.12 -12.78
C SER A 51 32.97 0.51 -11.46
N GLN A 52 34.28 0.77 -11.30
CA GLN A 52 34.89 1.43 -10.14
C GLN A 52 34.49 0.83 -8.78
N GLY A 53 34.34 -0.51 -8.71
CA GLY A 53 33.89 -1.22 -7.51
C GLY A 53 32.37 -1.19 -7.24
N SER A 54 31.62 -0.56 -8.12
CA SER A 54 30.14 -0.61 -8.15
C SER A 54 29.67 -1.60 -9.23
N VAL A 55 28.42 -2.05 -9.13
CA VAL A 55 27.75 -2.90 -10.14
C VAL A 55 26.51 -2.20 -10.62
N TYR A 56 26.36 -2.10 -11.92
CA TYR A 56 25.22 -1.45 -12.57
C TYR A 56 24.47 -2.43 -13.47
N PHE A 57 23.15 -2.30 -13.49
CA PHE A 57 22.28 -2.99 -14.43
C PHE A 57 22.36 -2.31 -15.80
N ASP A 58 22.61 -3.10 -16.86
CA ASP A 58 22.70 -2.64 -18.25
C ASP A 58 21.29 -2.64 -18.87
N VAL A 59 20.62 -1.51 -18.76
CA VAL A 59 19.23 -1.35 -19.24
C VAL A 59 19.15 -1.46 -20.75
N GLU A 60 20.13 -0.93 -21.48
CA GLU A 60 20.14 -1.00 -22.96
C GLU A 60 20.27 -2.44 -23.45
N LYS A 61 21.18 -3.21 -22.85
CA LYS A 61 21.35 -4.62 -23.18
C LYS A 61 20.12 -5.45 -22.83
N TYR A 62 19.56 -5.24 -21.65
CA TYR A 62 18.33 -5.89 -21.23
C TYR A 62 17.19 -5.61 -22.21
N ASN A 63 17.03 -4.36 -22.66
CA ASN A 63 15.96 -3.96 -23.58
C ASN A 63 16.10 -4.54 -25.00
N LYS A 64 17.28 -5.07 -25.38
CA LYS A 64 17.44 -5.80 -26.65
C LYS A 64 16.79 -7.18 -26.63
N ASP A 65 16.82 -7.84 -25.46
CA ASP A 65 16.33 -9.22 -25.28
C ASP A 65 14.92 -9.23 -24.65
N HIS A 66 14.61 -8.22 -23.84
CA HIS A 66 13.39 -8.05 -23.08
C HIS A 66 12.86 -6.62 -23.24
N LYS A 67 11.66 -6.35 -22.80
CA LYS A 67 11.12 -5.00 -22.84
C LYS A 67 11.28 -4.33 -21.45
N TYR A 68 12.09 -3.27 -21.37
CA TYR A 68 12.12 -2.38 -20.19
C TYR A 68 11.01 -1.33 -20.30
N GLY A 69 10.31 -1.05 -19.20
CA GLY A 69 9.17 -0.14 -19.21
C GLY A 69 7.82 -0.83 -19.43
N ILE A 70 7.74 -2.14 -19.17
CA ILE A 70 6.51 -2.93 -19.37
C ILE A 70 5.38 -2.53 -18.42
N LEU A 71 5.72 -2.21 -17.17
CA LEU A 71 4.77 -1.81 -16.13
C LEU A 71 4.40 -0.33 -16.26
N SER A 72 5.41 0.52 -16.45
CA SER A 72 5.26 1.98 -16.48
C SER A 72 4.75 2.52 -17.83
N GLY A 73 4.80 1.71 -18.89
CA GLY A 73 4.50 2.14 -20.25
C GLY A 73 5.52 3.09 -20.85
N ARG A 74 6.66 3.30 -20.18
CA ARG A 74 7.73 4.20 -20.67
C ARG A 74 8.61 3.50 -21.69
N ASN A 75 9.12 4.26 -22.65
CA ASN A 75 10.15 3.78 -23.55
C ASN A 75 11.53 4.36 -23.18
N ILE A 76 12.59 3.67 -23.59
CA ILE A 76 13.97 4.06 -23.28
C ILE A 76 14.34 5.43 -23.86
N GLU A 77 13.86 5.77 -25.06
CA GLU A 77 14.17 7.04 -25.73
C GLU A 77 13.66 8.23 -24.92
N ASP A 78 12.43 8.13 -24.39
CA ASP A 78 11.86 9.17 -23.53
C ASP A 78 12.63 9.28 -22.22
N MET A 79 13.09 8.16 -21.66
CA MET A 79 13.86 8.13 -20.42
C MET A 79 15.25 8.77 -20.59
N LEU A 80 15.95 8.49 -21.68
CA LEU A 80 17.24 9.11 -21.99
C LEU A 80 17.14 10.63 -22.10
N ASN A 81 16.03 11.14 -22.65
CA ASN A 81 15.81 12.58 -22.79
C ASN A 81 15.46 13.29 -21.48
N THR A 82 14.99 12.56 -20.45
CA THR A 82 14.50 13.12 -19.19
C THR A 82 15.41 12.87 -17.99
N THR A 83 16.53 12.15 -18.18
CA THR A 83 17.41 11.76 -17.07
C THR A 83 18.13 12.98 -16.49
N ARG A 84 17.94 13.22 -15.20
CA ARG A 84 18.67 14.25 -14.45
C ARG A 84 20.10 13.80 -14.20
N ALA A 85 21.03 14.76 -14.13
CA ALA A 85 22.38 14.48 -13.65
C ALA A 85 22.31 14.01 -12.18
N LEU A 86 22.68 12.76 -11.93
CA LEU A 86 22.77 12.14 -10.61
C LEU A 86 24.23 11.81 -10.31
N ASP A 87 24.57 11.67 -9.03
CA ASP A 87 25.91 11.25 -8.62
C ASP A 87 26.27 9.87 -9.20
N GLY A 88 27.49 9.73 -9.69
CA GLY A 88 28.01 8.49 -10.28
C GLY A 88 27.62 8.28 -11.75
N GLN A 89 27.22 9.31 -12.48
CA GLN A 89 26.94 9.24 -13.91
C GLN A 89 28.19 8.85 -14.72
N ASP A 90 29.37 9.28 -14.28
CA ASP A 90 30.65 8.97 -14.95
C ASP A 90 31.06 7.48 -14.84
N GLU A 91 30.45 6.73 -13.95
CA GLU A 91 30.67 5.30 -13.76
C GLU A 91 29.77 4.43 -14.65
N LYS A 92 28.69 4.99 -15.23
CA LYS A 92 27.69 4.26 -16.00
C LYS A 92 27.95 4.26 -17.49
N HIS A 93 27.59 3.17 -18.18
CA HIS A 93 27.56 3.12 -19.63
C HIS A 93 26.47 4.03 -20.19
N ASN A 94 25.28 4.00 -19.59
CA ASN A 94 24.14 4.83 -19.96
C ASN A 94 23.52 5.51 -18.73
N ALA A 95 23.00 6.70 -18.93
CA ALA A 95 22.38 7.48 -17.86
C ALA A 95 21.17 6.79 -17.18
N ILE A 96 20.48 5.89 -17.90
CA ILE A 96 19.34 5.12 -17.41
C ILE A 96 19.74 3.86 -16.63
N ASP A 97 21.01 3.44 -16.66
CA ASP A 97 21.46 2.29 -15.89
C ASP A 97 21.30 2.56 -14.39
N PHE A 98 20.95 1.55 -13.63
CA PHE A 98 20.74 1.70 -12.21
C PHE A 98 21.68 0.82 -11.39
N ALA A 99 22.00 1.28 -10.17
CA ALA A 99 22.92 0.57 -9.31
C ALA A 99 22.29 -0.71 -8.75
N LEU A 100 23.03 -1.80 -8.83
CA LEU A 100 22.77 -3.06 -8.11
C LEU A 100 23.63 -3.16 -6.85
N TRP A 101 24.86 -2.66 -6.90
CA TRP A 101 25.77 -2.51 -5.78
C TRP A 101 26.55 -1.20 -5.93
N LYS A 102 26.60 -0.40 -4.86
CA LYS A 102 27.39 0.84 -4.84
C LYS A 102 28.62 0.68 -3.95
N CYS A 103 29.78 1.05 -4.49
CA CYS A 103 31.00 1.19 -3.71
C CYS A 103 30.82 2.27 -2.64
N ALA A 104 31.12 1.96 -1.38
CA ALA A 104 30.96 2.89 -0.27
C ALA A 104 32.07 3.96 -0.27
N GLN A 105 31.69 5.21 -0.03
CA GLN A 105 32.61 6.27 0.30
C GLN A 105 33.00 6.21 1.78
N PRO A 106 34.11 6.82 2.22
CA PRO A 106 34.57 6.75 3.62
C PRO A 106 33.56 7.18 4.65
N GLU A 107 32.65 8.11 4.33
CA GLU A 107 31.61 8.65 5.19
C GLU A 107 30.38 7.74 5.35
N HIS A 108 30.21 6.73 4.49
CA HIS A 108 29.12 5.78 4.59
C HIS A 108 29.28 4.88 5.81
N ILE A 109 28.35 5.00 6.77
CA ILE A 109 28.34 4.20 8.00
C ILE A 109 27.87 2.78 7.74
N MET A 110 26.81 2.63 6.89
CA MET A 110 26.26 1.34 6.52
C MET A 110 26.93 0.85 5.24
N ARG A 111 27.79 -0.16 5.38
CA ARG A 111 28.49 -0.83 4.30
C ARG A 111 28.84 -2.25 4.69
N TRP A 112 28.91 -3.11 3.72
CA TRP A 112 29.22 -4.54 3.89
C TRP A 112 30.26 -4.97 2.84
N PRO A 113 31.07 -5.98 3.16
CA PRO A 113 31.98 -6.55 2.20
C PRO A 113 31.21 -7.28 1.10
N SER A 114 31.69 -7.15 -0.14
CA SER A 114 31.17 -7.88 -1.29
C SER A 114 32.33 -8.31 -2.21
N PRO A 115 32.09 -9.15 -3.24
CA PRO A 115 33.11 -9.50 -4.22
C PRO A 115 33.67 -8.31 -5.00
N TRP A 116 32.92 -7.20 -5.09
CA TRP A 116 33.27 -6.03 -5.89
C TRP A 116 33.96 -4.93 -5.07
N SER A 117 33.44 -4.67 -3.90
CA SER A 117 33.96 -3.66 -2.96
C SER A 117 33.25 -3.72 -1.62
N ASP A 118 33.77 -3.03 -0.60
CA ASP A 118 32.96 -2.61 0.54
C ASP A 118 31.93 -1.61 0.04
N GLY A 119 30.64 -1.91 0.27
CA GLY A 119 29.57 -1.12 -0.30
C GLY A 119 28.19 -1.47 0.25
N PHE A 120 27.16 -1.13 -0.51
CA PHE A 120 25.77 -1.38 -0.16
C PHE A 120 24.94 -1.68 -1.41
N PRO A 121 23.85 -2.46 -1.28
CA PRO A 121 23.00 -2.79 -2.41
C PRO A 121 22.25 -1.58 -2.95
N GLY A 122 21.91 -1.63 -4.23
CA GLY A 122 20.94 -0.72 -4.82
C GLY A 122 19.55 -0.95 -4.24
N TRP A 123 18.79 0.12 -4.08
CA TRP A 123 17.47 0.09 -3.43
C TRP A 123 16.50 -0.96 -3.99
N HIS A 124 16.55 -1.23 -5.28
CA HIS A 124 15.62 -2.17 -5.93
C HIS A 124 15.96 -3.64 -5.64
N CYS A 125 17.22 -3.95 -5.31
CA CYS A 125 17.67 -5.32 -4.99
C CYS A 125 17.04 -5.85 -3.70
N GLU A 126 16.71 -4.96 -2.76
CA GLU A 126 16.17 -5.32 -1.46
C GLU A 126 14.85 -6.09 -1.60
N CYS A 127 13.89 -5.50 -2.31
CA CYS A 127 12.56 -6.08 -2.51
C CYS A 127 12.62 -7.34 -3.36
N THR A 128 13.38 -7.35 -4.46
CA THR A 128 13.54 -8.52 -5.32
C THR A 128 14.13 -9.71 -4.56
N ALA A 129 15.20 -9.50 -3.79
CA ALA A 129 15.87 -10.57 -3.05
C ALA A 129 15.01 -11.10 -1.89
N MET A 130 14.38 -10.22 -1.11
CA MET A 130 13.55 -10.60 0.01
C MET A 130 12.23 -11.23 -0.44
N GLY A 131 11.59 -10.69 -1.48
CA GLY A 131 10.39 -11.27 -2.09
C GLY A 131 10.65 -12.72 -2.54
N LYS A 132 11.71 -12.94 -3.30
CA LYS A 132 12.12 -14.28 -3.74
C LYS A 132 12.39 -15.23 -2.58
N LYS A 133 13.06 -14.77 -1.53
CA LYS A 133 13.41 -15.61 -0.37
C LYS A 133 12.19 -16.10 0.40
N TYR A 134 11.21 -15.23 0.64
CA TYR A 134 10.08 -15.52 1.53
C TYR A 134 8.82 -15.96 0.81
N LEU A 135 8.62 -15.51 -0.43
CA LEU A 135 7.40 -15.79 -1.20
C LEU A 135 7.66 -16.76 -2.36
N GLY A 136 8.92 -17.04 -2.69
CA GLY A 136 9.29 -17.94 -3.78
C GLY A 136 9.61 -17.19 -5.07
N GLU A 137 9.79 -17.97 -6.15
CA GLU A 137 10.14 -17.43 -7.48
C GLU A 137 8.97 -16.67 -8.10
N HIS A 138 7.74 -17.02 -7.73
CA HIS A 138 6.51 -16.37 -8.15
C HIS A 138 5.59 -16.19 -6.96
N PHE A 139 4.94 -15.02 -6.88
CA PHE A 139 3.95 -14.72 -5.86
C PHE A 139 2.81 -13.85 -6.42
N ASP A 140 1.69 -13.80 -5.70
CA ASP A 140 0.45 -13.28 -6.25
C ASP A 140 0.44 -11.76 -6.41
N ILE A 141 0.70 -11.01 -5.34
CA ILE A 141 0.49 -9.57 -5.32
C ILE A 141 1.71 -8.84 -4.77
N HIS A 142 2.15 -7.81 -5.51
CA HIS A 142 3.10 -6.80 -5.04
C HIS A 142 2.42 -5.43 -5.06
N GLY A 143 2.47 -4.72 -3.95
CA GLY A 143 1.82 -3.42 -3.79
C GLY A 143 2.78 -2.29 -3.46
N GLY A 144 2.40 -1.06 -3.86
CA GLY A 144 3.14 0.15 -3.52
C GLY A 144 2.42 1.42 -3.93
N GLY A 145 3.03 2.57 -3.72
CA GLY A 145 2.53 3.84 -4.22
C GLY A 145 2.74 3.98 -5.74
N MET A 146 1.93 4.79 -6.40
CA MET A 146 2.09 5.08 -7.84
C MET A 146 3.46 5.65 -8.20
N ASP A 147 4.13 6.31 -7.27
CA ASP A 147 5.49 6.83 -7.42
C ASP A 147 6.55 5.73 -7.52
N LEU A 148 6.25 4.51 -7.05
CA LEU A 148 7.11 3.35 -7.15
C LEU A 148 7.01 2.62 -8.50
N ILE A 149 5.94 2.84 -9.29
CA ILE A 149 5.82 2.21 -10.62
C ILE A 149 7.10 2.39 -11.41
N PHE A 150 7.62 3.61 -11.40
CA PHE A 150 8.89 3.93 -12.04
C PHE A 150 9.72 4.89 -11.14
N PRO A 151 11.00 4.59 -10.87
CA PRO A 151 11.76 3.46 -11.44
C PRO A 151 11.67 2.14 -10.65
N HIS A 152 11.19 2.14 -9.39
CA HIS A 152 11.43 1.07 -8.42
C HIS A 152 10.89 -0.29 -8.89
N HIS A 153 9.59 -0.43 -9.11
CA HIS A 153 8.97 -1.69 -9.51
C HIS A 153 9.39 -2.14 -10.91
N GLU A 154 9.63 -1.19 -11.84
CA GLU A 154 10.17 -1.51 -13.15
C GLU A 154 11.57 -2.13 -13.06
N CYS A 155 12.41 -1.62 -12.14
CA CYS A 155 13.72 -2.19 -11.86
C CYS A 155 13.63 -3.57 -11.21
N GLU A 156 12.65 -3.81 -10.34
CA GLU A 156 12.42 -5.13 -9.74
C GLU A 156 12.02 -6.17 -10.81
N ILE A 157 11.13 -5.81 -11.74
CA ILE A 157 10.79 -6.68 -12.89
C ILE A 157 12.05 -7.01 -13.70
N ALA A 158 12.86 -5.98 -14.04
CA ALA A 158 14.08 -6.18 -14.79
C ALA A 158 15.07 -7.09 -14.05
N GLN A 159 15.23 -6.94 -12.74
CA GLN A 159 16.08 -7.79 -11.92
C GLN A 159 15.56 -9.24 -11.85
N ALA A 160 14.25 -9.44 -11.69
CA ALA A 160 13.65 -10.77 -11.67
C ALA A 160 13.88 -11.47 -13.01
N VAL A 161 13.49 -10.87 -14.12
CA VAL A 161 13.69 -11.42 -15.47
C VAL A 161 15.16 -11.68 -15.77
N ALA A 162 16.04 -10.74 -15.45
CA ALA A 162 17.48 -10.89 -15.69
C ALA A 162 18.12 -12.01 -14.84
N SER A 163 17.58 -12.31 -13.65
CA SER A 163 18.15 -13.31 -12.74
C SER A 163 17.55 -14.70 -12.87
N GLN A 164 16.27 -14.83 -13.29
CA GLN A 164 15.54 -16.11 -13.34
C GLN A 164 14.83 -16.39 -14.66
N GLY A 165 14.72 -15.40 -15.57
CA GLY A 165 14.14 -15.58 -16.90
C GLY A 165 12.72 -15.06 -17.05
N ASP A 166 11.99 -14.79 -15.95
CA ASP A 166 10.63 -14.26 -15.97
C ASP A 166 10.32 -13.38 -14.75
N ASP A 167 9.15 -12.69 -14.79
CA ASP A 167 8.69 -11.85 -13.69
C ASP A 167 8.26 -12.72 -12.49
N MET A 168 8.48 -12.20 -11.29
CA MET A 168 8.11 -12.88 -10.04
C MET A 168 6.69 -12.52 -9.57
N VAL A 169 6.02 -11.52 -10.15
CA VAL A 169 4.77 -10.95 -9.65
C VAL A 169 3.63 -11.18 -10.63
N HIS A 170 2.52 -11.77 -10.16
CA HIS A 170 1.33 -11.94 -10.98
C HIS A 170 0.49 -10.67 -11.10
N TYR A 171 0.33 -9.92 -10.00
CA TYR A 171 -0.50 -8.71 -9.95
C TYR A 171 0.23 -7.56 -9.25
N TRP A 172 0.39 -6.46 -9.96
CA TRP A 172 0.91 -5.20 -9.42
C TRP A 172 -0.24 -4.30 -8.98
N MET A 173 -0.23 -3.88 -7.71
CA MET A 173 -1.24 -2.98 -7.17
C MET A 173 -0.62 -1.66 -6.72
N HIS A 174 -1.19 -0.54 -7.18
CA HIS A 174 -0.65 0.78 -6.86
C HIS A 174 -1.73 1.70 -6.30
N ASN A 175 -1.50 2.19 -5.08
CA ASN A 175 -2.34 3.22 -4.49
C ASN A 175 -1.91 4.62 -4.96
N ASN A 176 -2.89 5.52 -5.04
CA ASN A 176 -2.63 6.90 -5.43
C ASN A 176 -2.11 7.74 -4.27
N MET A 177 -1.78 9.01 -4.57
CA MET A 177 -1.18 9.94 -3.62
C MET A 177 -2.20 10.48 -2.62
N ILE A 178 -1.66 10.92 -1.47
CA ILE A 178 -2.38 11.73 -0.48
C ILE A 178 -2.08 13.21 -0.75
N THR A 179 -3.13 14.04 -0.72
CA THR A 179 -3.04 15.48 -0.81
C THR A 179 -3.62 16.15 0.45
N ILE A 180 -3.25 17.38 0.68
CA ILE A 180 -3.77 18.21 1.76
C ILE A 180 -4.35 19.48 1.12
N ASN A 181 -5.66 19.67 1.19
CA ASN A 181 -6.36 20.77 0.54
C ASN A 181 -5.98 20.93 -0.95
N GLY A 182 -5.98 19.81 -1.69
CA GLY A 182 -5.66 19.76 -3.11
C GLY A 182 -4.17 19.85 -3.46
N GLN A 183 -3.28 20.01 -2.49
CA GLN A 183 -1.84 20.09 -2.70
C GLN A 183 -1.15 18.80 -2.29
N LYS A 184 -0.14 18.38 -3.06
CA LYS A 184 0.69 17.23 -2.69
C LYS A 184 1.25 17.40 -1.28
N MET A 185 1.10 16.38 -0.43
CA MET A 185 1.70 16.39 0.90
C MET A 185 3.23 16.21 0.77
N GLY A 186 3.98 17.08 1.41
CA GLY A 186 5.44 17.03 1.36
C GLY A 186 6.11 17.84 2.45
N LYS A 187 7.22 17.36 3.00
CA LYS A 187 8.00 18.06 4.03
C LYS A 187 8.50 19.42 3.56
N SER A 188 8.95 19.50 2.29
CA SER A 188 9.42 20.74 1.69
C SER A 188 8.33 21.80 1.49
N LEU A 189 7.06 21.39 1.49
CA LEU A 189 5.89 22.27 1.35
C LEU A 189 5.34 22.72 2.70
N GLY A 190 5.87 22.19 3.82
CA GLY A 190 5.42 22.51 5.16
C GLY A 190 4.00 22.03 5.50
N ASN A 191 3.39 21.20 4.66
CA ASN A 191 2.05 20.65 4.83
C ASN A 191 2.04 19.15 5.18
N PHE A 192 3.17 18.61 5.62
CA PHE A 192 3.29 17.21 6.01
C PHE A 192 2.69 16.99 7.39
N ILE A 193 1.66 16.16 7.48
CA ILE A 193 0.97 15.81 8.74
C ILE A 193 1.23 14.32 9.02
N THR A 194 1.76 14.01 10.21
CA THR A 194 1.94 12.63 10.66
C THR A 194 0.64 12.03 11.18
N LEU A 195 0.52 10.70 11.21
CA LEU A 195 -0.65 10.04 11.80
C LEU A 195 -0.85 10.43 13.27
N GLU A 196 0.23 10.55 14.05
CA GLU A 196 0.16 11.02 15.43
C GLU A 196 -0.45 12.42 15.54
N GLN A 197 -0.07 13.33 14.64
CA GLN A 197 -0.64 14.68 14.63
C GLN A 197 -2.14 14.68 14.28
N PHE A 198 -2.58 13.79 13.37
CA PHE A 198 -4.02 13.60 13.15
C PHE A 198 -4.73 13.16 14.43
N PHE A 199 -4.13 12.22 15.19
CA PHE A 199 -4.74 11.67 16.40
C PHE A 199 -4.73 12.65 17.57
N THR A 200 -3.74 13.52 17.66
CA THR A 200 -3.62 14.53 18.74
C THR A 200 -4.23 15.88 18.37
N GLY A 201 -4.39 16.16 17.08
CA GLY A 201 -4.79 17.49 16.58
C GLY A 201 -3.65 18.53 16.62
N ASP A 202 -2.41 18.10 16.93
CA ASP A 202 -1.26 19.00 17.11
C ASP A 202 -0.59 19.34 15.76
N HIS A 203 -1.34 20.03 14.90
CA HIS A 203 -0.80 20.59 13.66
C HIS A 203 -1.61 21.82 13.23
N PRO A 204 -0.96 22.89 12.73
CA PRO A 204 -1.64 24.14 12.36
C PRO A 204 -2.76 24.01 11.31
N SER A 205 -2.67 22.99 10.45
CA SER A 205 -3.69 22.73 9.42
C SER A 205 -4.88 21.91 9.94
N LEU A 206 -4.84 21.40 11.18
CA LEU A 206 -5.92 20.62 11.78
C LEU A 206 -6.76 21.50 12.72
N GLN A 207 -8.08 21.42 12.61
CA GLN A 207 -9.01 22.12 13.50
C GLN A 207 -9.29 21.36 14.79
N GLN A 208 -9.08 20.04 14.79
CA GLN A 208 -9.32 19.14 15.93
C GLN A 208 -8.50 17.86 15.80
N ALA A 209 -8.46 17.07 16.86
CA ALA A 209 -8.02 15.70 16.85
C ALA A 209 -9.07 14.80 16.17
N TYR A 210 -8.59 13.78 15.46
CA TYR A 210 -9.45 12.76 14.82
C TYR A 210 -9.07 11.39 15.33
N SER A 211 -10.06 10.54 15.61
CA SER A 211 -9.80 9.16 15.99
C SER A 211 -9.11 8.41 14.84
N ALA A 212 -8.27 7.44 15.17
CA ALA A 212 -7.62 6.61 14.17
C ALA A 212 -8.65 5.93 13.24
N MET A 213 -9.82 5.55 13.80
CA MET A 213 -10.90 4.96 13.01
C MET A 213 -11.56 5.94 12.06
N THR A 214 -11.67 7.21 12.42
CA THR A 214 -12.11 8.27 11.50
C THR A 214 -11.16 8.38 10.30
N ILE A 215 -9.85 8.38 10.55
CA ILE A 215 -8.84 8.42 9.49
C ILE A 215 -8.91 7.18 8.61
N ARG A 216 -9.00 5.98 9.22
CA ARG A 216 -9.16 4.72 8.47
C ARG A 216 -10.41 4.73 7.60
N PHE A 217 -11.56 5.11 8.17
CA PHE A 217 -12.82 5.19 7.46
C PHE A 217 -12.76 6.20 6.31
N PHE A 218 -12.17 7.37 6.55
CA PHE A 218 -11.97 8.40 5.54
C PHE A 218 -11.16 7.86 4.33
N ILE A 219 -10.05 7.15 4.58
CA ILE A 219 -9.24 6.55 3.51
C ILE A 219 -10.05 5.51 2.72
N LEU A 220 -10.84 4.67 3.40
CA LEU A 220 -11.64 3.62 2.77
C LEU A 220 -12.86 4.15 1.99
N GLN A 221 -13.26 5.41 2.19
CA GLN A 221 -14.29 6.08 1.39
C GLN A 221 -13.81 6.46 -0.02
N ALA A 222 -12.52 6.39 -0.28
CA ALA A 222 -11.93 6.56 -1.61
C ALA A 222 -11.46 5.21 -2.15
N HIS A 223 -11.57 5.02 -3.47
CA HIS A 223 -10.92 3.88 -4.12
C HIS A 223 -9.40 4.04 -4.01
N TYR A 224 -8.65 2.96 -3.74
CA TYR A 224 -7.19 3.04 -3.52
C TYR A 224 -6.42 3.63 -4.70
N ARG A 225 -6.96 3.53 -5.94
CA ARG A 225 -6.39 4.17 -7.14
C ARG A 225 -6.68 5.66 -7.24
N SER A 226 -7.58 6.20 -6.41
CA SER A 226 -7.96 7.61 -6.42
C SER A 226 -7.11 8.40 -5.44
N THR A 227 -6.87 9.67 -5.74
CA THR A 227 -6.24 10.60 -4.80
C THR A 227 -7.12 10.77 -3.56
N VAL A 228 -6.51 10.69 -2.38
CA VAL A 228 -7.16 10.95 -1.09
C VAL A 228 -6.78 12.37 -0.67
N ASP A 229 -7.75 13.29 -0.65
CA ASP A 229 -7.52 14.68 -0.27
C ASP A 229 -7.99 14.95 1.17
N PHE A 230 -7.04 15.17 2.07
CA PHE A 230 -7.33 15.52 3.45
C PHE A 230 -7.70 16.99 3.57
N SER A 231 -8.92 17.25 4.03
CA SER A 231 -9.38 18.56 4.50
C SER A 231 -10.15 18.39 5.81
N ASN A 232 -10.26 19.48 6.60
CA ASN A 232 -11.01 19.40 7.86
C ASN A 232 -12.49 19.08 7.61
N GLU A 233 -13.08 19.65 6.57
CA GLU A 233 -14.47 19.39 6.18
C GLU A 233 -14.70 17.93 5.83
N ALA A 234 -13.79 17.33 5.06
CA ALA A 234 -13.88 15.94 4.66
C ALA A 234 -13.70 14.98 5.84
N LEU A 235 -12.75 15.26 6.74
CA LEU A 235 -12.52 14.47 7.96
C LEU A 235 -13.72 14.57 8.92
N GLN A 236 -14.30 15.76 9.13
CA GLN A 236 -15.50 15.93 9.95
C GLN A 236 -16.72 15.24 9.33
N ALA A 237 -16.84 15.22 8.00
CA ALA A 237 -17.90 14.48 7.31
C ALA A 237 -17.71 12.97 7.49
N ALA A 238 -16.48 12.45 7.40
CA ALA A 238 -16.15 11.06 7.64
C ALA A 238 -16.45 10.65 9.10
N GLU A 239 -16.11 11.47 10.08
CA GLU A 239 -16.40 11.23 11.50
C GLU A 239 -17.91 11.10 11.75
N LYS A 240 -18.71 12.02 11.20
CA LYS A 240 -20.17 11.94 11.29
C LYS A 240 -20.75 10.72 10.57
N GLY A 241 -20.17 10.39 9.40
CA GLY A 241 -20.57 9.20 8.64
C GLY A 241 -20.30 7.91 9.42
N LEU A 242 -19.10 7.78 9.98
CA LEU A 242 -18.73 6.63 10.81
C LEU A 242 -19.65 6.51 12.03
N SER A 243 -19.89 7.60 12.77
CA SER A 243 -20.80 7.60 13.92
C SER A 243 -22.19 7.08 13.54
N ARG A 244 -22.77 7.57 12.45
CA ARG A 244 -24.09 7.13 11.97
C ARG A 244 -24.12 5.63 11.61
N LEU A 245 -23.06 5.14 11.00
CA LEU A 245 -22.93 3.73 10.63
C LEU A 245 -22.84 2.84 11.87
N MET A 246 -22.05 3.25 12.86
CA MET A 246 -21.89 2.54 14.13
C MET A 246 -23.16 2.57 15.00
N GLU A 247 -23.88 3.69 15.02
CA GLU A 247 -25.19 3.77 15.67
C GLU A 247 -26.20 2.80 15.05
N ALA A 248 -26.24 2.74 13.71
CA ALA A 248 -27.12 1.80 13.01
C ALA A 248 -26.74 0.34 13.30
N TYR A 249 -25.46 0.01 13.35
CA TYR A 249 -25.00 -1.31 13.77
C TYR A 249 -25.42 -1.62 15.22
N GLY A 250 -25.26 -0.69 16.14
CA GLY A 250 -25.71 -0.85 17.52
C GLY A 250 -27.24 -1.04 17.66
N HIS A 251 -28.03 -0.42 16.76
CA HIS A 251 -29.48 -0.66 16.68
C HIS A 251 -29.76 -2.05 16.11
N LEU A 252 -29.13 -2.44 15.01
CA LEU A 252 -29.27 -3.72 14.32
C LEU A 252 -29.10 -4.91 15.29
N MET A 253 -28.10 -4.84 16.17
CA MET A 253 -27.80 -5.88 17.15
C MET A 253 -28.88 -6.03 18.26
N LYS A 254 -29.79 -5.07 18.37
CA LYS A 254 -30.86 -5.06 19.36
C LYS A 254 -32.25 -5.30 18.76
N LEU A 255 -32.37 -5.34 17.43
CA LEU A 255 -33.63 -5.59 16.75
C LEU A 255 -34.17 -6.99 17.10
N GLN A 256 -35.47 -7.10 17.15
CA GLN A 256 -36.18 -8.37 17.32
C GLN A 256 -36.81 -8.77 15.98
N PRO A 257 -36.75 -10.05 15.60
CA PRO A 257 -37.34 -10.51 14.37
C PRO A 257 -38.85 -10.44 14.39
N SER A 258 -39.46 -10.33 13.24
CA SER A 258 -40.90 -10.39 12.97
C SER A 258 -41.22 -11.58 12.08
N ALA A 259 -42.50 -11.87 11.88
CA ALA A 259 -42.93 -12.98 11.03
C ALA A 259 -42.52 -12.79 9.55
N THR A 260 -42.47 -11.54 9.09
CA THR A 260 -42.13 -11.20 7.69
C THR A 260 -41.33 -9.91 7.62
N SER A 261 -40.57 -9.76 6.54
CA SER A 261 -39.86 -8.51 6.20
C SER A 261 -40.73 -7.62 5.33
N THR A 262 -40.74 -6.31 5.64
CA THR A 262 -41.38 -5.27 4.83
C THR A 262 -40.36 -4.32 4.20
N VAL A 263 -39.06 -4.47 4.52
CA VAL A 263 -37.94 -3.81 3.84
C VAL A 263 -37.16 -4.82 3.03
N ASP A 264 -36.64 -4.37 1.90
CA ASP A 264 -35.78 -5.18 1.04
C ASP A 264 -34.31 -5.03 1.48
N THR A 265 -33.76 -6.09 2.03
CA THR A 265 -32.33 -6.20 2.36
C THR A 265 -31.65 -7.31 1.56
N LYS A 266 -32.40 -7.94 0.64
CA LYS A 266 -31.90 -9.05 -0.18
C LYS A 266 -30.80 -8.60 -1.12
N GLY A 267 -29.83 -9.48 -1.29
CA GLY A 267 -28.71 -9.24 -2.21
C GLY A 267 -27.70 -8.20 -1.69
N LEU A 268 -27.78 -7.76 -0.41
CA LEU A 268 -26.77 -6.85 0.14
C LEU A 268 -25.39 -7.50 0.19
N ARG A 269 -25.32 -8.77 0.61
CA ARG A 269 -24.08 -9.55 0.65
C ARG A 269 -23.45 -9.62 -0.72
N GLU A 270 -24.23 -10.03 -1.72
CA GLU A 270 -23.80 -10.16 -3.10
C GLU A 270 -23.28 -8.82 -3.65
N LYS A 271 -24.01 -7.73 -3.47
CA LYS A 271 -23.59 -6.38 -3.89
C LYS A 271 -22.29 -5.93 -3.24
N CYS A 272 -22.12 -6.22 -1.94
CA CYS A 272 -20.88 -5.90 -1.26
C CYS A 272 -19.71 -6.74 -1.77
N PHE A 273 -19.90 -8.04 -2.02
CA PHE A 273 -18.87 -8.89 -2.60
C PHE A 273 -18.57 -8.55 -4.06
N GLU A 274 -19.57 -8.23 -4.88
CA GLU A 274 -19.38 -7.73 -6.24
C GLU A 274 -18.49 -6.49 -6.25
N ALA A 275 -18.75 -5.53 -5.35
CA ALA A 275 -17.92 -4.33 -5.21
C ALA A 275 -16.49 -4.66 -4.76
N MET A 276 -16.31 -5.58 -3.82
CA MET A 276 -14.96 -6.02 -3.40
C MET A 276 -14.23 -6.80 -4.49
N ASN A 277 -14.94 -7.57 -5.29
CA ASN A 277 -14.39 -8.30 -6.43
C ASN A 277 -14.10 -7.38 -7.64
N ASP A 278 -14.67 -6.19 -7.66
CA ASP A 278 -14.37 -5.13 -8.62
C ASP A 278 -13.25 -4.23 -8.08
N ASP A 279 -12.05 -4.79 -8.09
CA ASP A 279 -10.80 -4.10 -7.72
C ASP A 279 -10.83 -3.47 -6.30
N LEU A 280 -11.38 -4.21 -5.31
CA LEU A 280 -11.45 -3.80 -3.91
C LEU A 280 -12.17 -2.44 -3.70
N ASN A 281 -13.31 -2.27 -4.35
CA ASN A 281 -14.07 -1.02 -4.39
C ASN A 281 -14.79 -0.73 -3.06
N SER A 282 -14.02 -0.42 -2.02
CA SER A 282 -14.53 -0.12 -0.67
C SER A 282 -15.54 1.03 -0.61
N PRO A 283 -15.44 2.13 -1.39
CA PRO A 283 -16.45 3.19 -1.37
C PRO A 283 -17.86 2.69 -1.77
N ILE A 284 -17.96 1.76 -2.71
CA ILE A 284 -19.25 1.18 -3.11
C ILE A 284 -19.81 0.29 -2.01
N VAL A 285 -18.96 -0.52 -1.35
CA VAL A 285 -19.38 -1.28 -0.16
C VAL A 285 -19.93 -0.36 0.92
N ILE A 286 -19.23 0.71 1.25
CA ILE A 286 -19.67 1.71 2.24
C ILE A 286 -21.02 2.33 1.83
N SER A 287 -21.22 2.64 0.54
CA SER A 287 -22.50 3.14 0.03
C SER A 287 -23.64 2.15 0.28
N HIS A 288 -23.43 0.86 -0.01
CA HIS A 288 -24.43 -0.19 0.25
C HIS A 288 -24.76 -0.33 1.73
N LEU A 289 -23.77 -0.22 2.63
CA LEU A 289 -24.01 -0.23 4.08
C LEU A 289 -24.82 0.99 4.53
N PHE A 290 -24.60 2.18 3.95
CA PHE A 290 -25.43 3.36 4.24
C PHE A 290 -26.88 3.21 3.74
N ASP A 291 -27.06 2.55 2.60
CA ASP A 291 -28.43 2.25 2.11
C ASP A 291 -29.16 1.32 3.08
N ALA A 292 -28.48 0.26 3.53
CA ALA A 292 -29.02 -0.66 4.53
C ALA A 292 -29.27 0.02 5.90
N THR A 293 -28.49 1.03 6.28
CA THR A 293 -28.71 1.82 7.50
C THR A 293 -30.09 2.48 7.51
N ARG A 294 -30.61 2.90 6.35
CA ARG A 294 -31.98 3.44 6.26
C ARG A 294 -33.05 2.39 6.59
N ALA A 295 -32.86 1.16 6.12
CA ALA A 295 -33.74 0.04 6.45
C ALA A 295 -33.73 -0.28 7.97
N ILE A 296 -32.51 -0.37 8.55
CA ILE A 296 -32.33 -0.61 10.00
C ILE A 296 -33.07 0.45 10.83
N ASN A 297 -32.91 1.73 10.50
CA ASN A 297 -33.56 2.82 11.21
C ASN A 297 -35.09 2.78 11.05
N SER A 298 -35.60 2.39 9.89
CA SER A 298 -37.04 2.22 9.68
C SER A 298 -37.63 1.10 10.54
N VAL A 299 -36.90 -0.01 10.70
CA VAL A 299 -37.32 -1.12 11.57
C VAL A 299 -37.24 -0.68 13.04
N LYS A 300 -36.16 -0.01 13.46
CA LYS A 300 -36.03 0.55 14.82
C LYS A 300 -37.18 1.48 15.15
N ASP A 301 -37.61 2.34 14.21
CA ASP A 301 -38.70 3.28 14.39
C ASP A 301 -40.09 2.63 14.35
N GLY A 302 -40.21 1.31 14.18
CA GLY A 302 -41.45 0.57 14.06
C GLY A 302 -42.22 0.80 12.76
N LYS A 303 -41.58 1.40 11.75
CA LYS A 303 -42.17 1.69 10.43
C LYS A 303 -42.02 0.52 9.45
N ALA A 304 -41.17 -0.44 9.78
CA ALA A 304 -40.85 -1.60 8.97
C ALA A 304 -40.54 -2.81 9.86
N THR A 305 -40.46 -4.00 9.26
CA THR A 305 -40.16 -5.27 9.93
C THR A 305 -39.10 -6.06 9.19
N LEU A 306 -38.37 -6.94 9.87
CA LEU A 306 -37.45 -7.92 9.35
C LEU A 306 -37.80 -9.31 9.87
N SER A 307 -37.77 -10.31 9.00
CA SER A 307 -37.84 -11.72 9.37
C SER A 307 -36.59 -12.14 10.15
N GLU A 308 -36.62 -13.28 10.80
CA GLU A 308 -35.46 -13.83 11.51
C GLU A 308 -34.29 -14.10 10.55
N GLU A 309 -34.58 -14.62 9.36
CA GLU A 309 -33.61 -14.90 8.32
C GLU A 309 -32.94 -13.62 7.80
N ASP A 310 -33.73 -12.61 7.40
CA ASP A 310 -33.21 -11.35 6.87
C ASP A 310 -32.47 -10.55 7.93
N LEU A 311 -32.91 -10.59 9.19
CA LEU A 311 -32.24 -9.95 10.31
C LEU A 311 -30.84 -10.56 10.55
N LYS A 312 -30.77 -11.89 10.57
CA LYS A 312 -29.50 -12.61 10.74
C LYS A 312 -28.52 -12.33 9.60
N GLU A 313 -29.02 -12.41 8.37
CA GLU A 313 -28.22 -12.07 7.17
C GLU A 313 -27.64 -10.66 7.25
N LEU A 314 -28.48 -9.68 7.59
CA LEU A 314 -28.07 -8.29 7.72
C LEU A 314 -27.03 -8.09 8.83
N GLN A 315 -27.18 -8.76 9.97
CA GLN A 315 -26.21 -8.75 11.07
C GLN A 315 -24.87 -9.33 10.64
N GLU A 316 -24.86 -10.45 9.92
CA GLU A 316 -23.64 -11.07 9.42
C GLU A 316 -22.92 -10.19 8.40
N VAL A 317 -23.65 -9.57 7.47
CA VAL A 317 -23.08 -8.66 6.45
C VAL A 317 -22.47 -7.43 7.12
N PHE A 318 -23.18 -6.79 8.04
CA PHE A 318 -22.63 -5.65 8.78
C PHE A 318 -21.43 -6.04 9.62
N HIS A 319 -21.47 -7.16 10.32
CA HIS A 319 -20.34 -7.64 11.10
C HIS A 319 -19.12 -7.86 10.21
N LEU A 320 -19.27 -8.54 9.07
CA LEU A 320 -18.19 -8.82 8.14
C LEU A 320 -17.54 -7.54 7.61
N PHE A 321 -18.34 -6.64 7.03
CA PHE A 321 -17.80 -5.45 6.36
C PHE A 321 -17.38 -4.33 7.33
N LEU A 322 -18.04 -4.20 8.48
CA LEU A 322 -17.60 -3.28 9.52
C LEU A 322 -16.31 -3.72 10.21
N SER A 323 -16.02 -5.02 10.27
CA SER A 323 -14.72 -5.49 10.78
C SER A 323 -13.55 -5.02 9.90
N LEU A 324 -13.79 -4.77 8.60
CA LEU A 324 -12.79 -4.21 7.67
C LEU A 324 -12.64 -2.69 7.85
N ILE A 325 -13.72 -1.99 8.21
CA ILE A 325 -13.76 -0.52 8.30
C ILE A 325 -13.48 -0.07 9.73
N HIS A 326 -14.15 -0.67 10.67
CA HIS A 326 -14.08 -0.37 12.09
C HIS A 326 -13.91 -1.65 12.90
N ILE A 327 -13.32 -1.48 14.03
CA ILE A 327 -12.98 -2.50 14.96
C ILE A 327 -14.17 -2.76 15.90
N SER A 328 -14.99 -3.72 15.60
CA SER A 328 -15.34 -4.68 16.62
C SER A 328 -14.12 -5.59 16.69
N GLU A 329 -13.55 -5.84 17.86
CA GLU A 329 -12.40 -6.74 17.96
C GLU A 329 -12.68 -7.98 17.12
N PRO A 330 -11.78 -8.35 16.16
CA PRO A 330 -11.91 -9.64 15.55
C PRO A 330 -11.72 -10.62 16.71
N THR A 331 -12.80 -11.30 17.09
CA THR A 331 -12.63 -12.54 17.83
C THR A 331 -11.75 -13.39 16.94
N ARG A 332 -10.45 -13.40 17.25
CA ARG A 332 -9.48 -14.29 16.58
C ARG A 332 -10.03 -15.72 16.76
N PRO A 333 -10.16 -16.48 15.65
CA PRO A 333 -10.50 -17.90 15.76
C PRO A 333 -9.44 -18.65 16.56
#